data_bfa2c30dffcb1fc4ce53a291ba505554
#
_entry.id   bfa2c30dffcb1fc4ce53a291ba505554
#
_cell.length_a   1.000
_cell.length_b   1.000
_cell.length_c   1.000
_cell.angle_alpha   90.00
_cell.angle_beta   90.00
_cell.angle_gamma   90.00
#
_symmetry.space_group_name_H-M   'P 1'
#
loop_
_entity.id
_entity.type
_entity.pdbx_description
1 polymer ?
#
loop_
_entity_poly.entity_id
_entity_poly.type
_entity_poly.pdbx_seq_one_letter_code
_entity_poly.pdbx_strand_id
1 'polypeptide(L)'
;MKIGIIGGTGPQGLGIAKRLAIAGEDVIVGSRKEEKALTVVEEANEEIKEYNPKELVGMANEDAAAAADVLILTVPLQAQSATLKTIKEHTKGKVLLDATVPLETTIGGPVSNVLHINPGSAAERAANILKDADVKVVAAFNNISNSHLANIPNPIECDCLICGDDGKAKEIASDIIEKIPGLKAIDIGPLNKAHLIESITPLLIGMNIKFKSHYGGFRITGIDFE
;
A
#
# COMPACT_ATOMS: atom_id res chain seq x y z
N MET A 1 -4.77 -15.63 6.17
CA MET A 1 -4.36 -14.41 6.89
C MET A 1 -5.36 -13.32 6.53
N LYS A 2 -5.80 -12.51 7.50
CA LYS A 2 -6.71 -11.38 7.24
C LYS A 2 -5.90 -10.11 6.99
N ILE A 3 -6.14 -9.46 5.87
CA ILE A 3 -5.43 -8.25 5.45
C ILE A 3 -6.37 -7.06 5.56
N GLY A 4 -6.04 -6.08 6.41
CA GLY A 4 -6.78 -4.85 6.57
C GLY A 4 -6.17 -3.72 5.75
N ILE A 5 -6.90 -3.17 4.79
CA ILE A 5 -6.43 -2.05 3.96
C ILE A 5 -7.00 -0.75 4.52
N ILE A 6 -6.19 -0.02 5.26
CA ILE A 6 -6.57 1.21 5.95
C ILE A 6 -6.60 2.38 4.96
N GLY A 7 -7.76 3.03 4.84
CA GLY A 7 -8.02 4.00 3.77
C GLY A 7 -8.24 3.35 2.40
N GLY A 8 -8.64 2.07 2.39
CA GLY A 8 -8.72 1.19 1.22
C GLY A 8 -9.78 1.56 0.18
N THR A 9 -10.63 2.56 0.42
CA THR A 9 -11.65 3.02 -0.56
C THR A 9 -11.10 3.93 -1.66
N GLY A 10 -9.80 4.27 -1.62
CA GLY A 10 -9.12 5.00 -2.69
C GLY A 10 -8.62 4.06 -3.81
N PRO A 11 -8.23 4.62 -4.98
CA PRO A 11 -7.83 3.81 -6.14
C PRO A 11 -6.70 2.82 -5.85
N GLN A 12 -5.68 3.22 -5.09
CA GLN A 12 -4.55 2.37 -4.70
C GLN A 12 -5.01 1.21 -3.82
N GLY A 13 -5.70 1.53 -2.71
CA GLY A 13 -6.14 0.52 -1.74
C GLY A 13 -7.17 -0.44 -2.33
N LEU A 14 -8.14 0.06 -3.10
CA LEU A 14 -9.17 -0.77 -3.72
C LEU A 14 -8.57 -1.69 -4.80
N GLY A 15 -7.59 -1.20 -5.57
CA GLY A 15 -6.90 -2.02 -6.56
C GLY A 15 -6.11 -3.17 -5.91
N ILE A 16 -5.42 -2.90 -4.79
CA ILE A 16 -4.74 -3.95 -3.99
C ILE A 16 -5.78 -4.93 -3.43
N ALA A 17 -6.89 -4.42 -2.86
CA ALA A 17 -7.96 -5.24 -2.29
C ALA A 17 -8.52 -6.24 -3.29
N LYS A 18 -8.93 -5.77 -4.47
CA LYS A 18 -9.49 -6.61 -5.54
C LYS A 18 -8.52 -7.73 -5.94
N ARG A 19 -7.25 -7.40 -6.17
CA ARG A 19 -6.26 -8.39 -6.59
C ARG A 19 -5.96 -9.43 -5.53
N LEU A 20 -5.87 -9.03 -4.26
CA LEU A 20 -5.68 -9.96 -3.15
C LEU A 20 -6.91 -10.85 -2.92
N ALA A 21 -8.13 -10.32 -3.08
CA ALA A 21 -9.36 -11.10 -3.01
C ALA A 21 -9.43 -12.15 -4.14
N ILE A 22 -9.04 -11.80 -5.37
CA ILE A 22 -8.92 -12.73 -6.50
C ILE A 22 -7.84 -13.80 -6.23
N ALA A 23 -6.76 -13.44 -5.55
CA ALA A 23 -5.73 -14.38 -5.12
C ALA A 23 -6.18 -15.29 -3.94
N GLY A 24 -7.41 -15.13 -3.44
CA GLY A 24 -7.99 -15.97 -2.40
C GLY A 24 -7.67 -15.52 -0.96
N GLU A 25 -7.26 -14.27 -0.76
CA GLU A 25 -7.01 -13.71 0.57
C GLU A 25 -8.28 -13.14 1.22
N ASP A 26 -8.33 -13.16 2.56
CA ASP A 26 -9.38 -12.50 3.34
C ASP A 26 -9.04 -11.02 3.48
N VAL A 27 -9.77 -10.14 2.78
CA VAL A 27 -9.46 -8.71 2.71
C VAL A 27 -10.56 -7.85 3.31
N ILE A 28 -10.17 -6.94 4.20
CA ILE A 28 -11.04 -5.94 4.82
C ILE A 28 -10.64 -4.56 4.28
N VAL A 29 -11.59 -3.86 3.69
CA VAL A 29 -11.42 -2.50 3.17
C VAL A 29 -11.87 -1.49 4.23
N GLY A 30 -10.91 -0.80 4.83
CA GLY A 30 -11.15 0.22 5.84
C GLY A 30 -11.43 1.60 5.23
N SER A 31 -12.30 2.36 5.89
CA SER A 31 -12.57 3.77 5.57
C SER A 31 -12.76 4.58 6.84
N ARG A 32 -12.64 5.92 6.77
CA ARG A 32 -13.03 6.81 7.88
C ARG A 32 -14.52 6.79 8.18
N LYS A 33 -15.33 6.43 7.18
CA LYS A 33 -16.78 6.25 7.29
C LYS A 33 -17.12 4.84 6.83
N GLU A 34 -17.72 4.06 7.70
CA GLU A 34 -18.09 2.68 7.43
C GLU A 34 -19.03 2.56 6.21
N GLU A 35 -20.04 3.44 6.12
CA GLU A 35 -21.01 3.42 5.02
C GLU A 35 -20.29 3.53 3.66
N LYS A 36 -19.21 4.34 3.59
CA LYS A 36 -18.41 4.44 2.36
C LYS A 36 -17.67 3.14 2.07
N ALA A 37 -17.15 2.45 3.09
CA ALA A 37 -16.49 1.17 2.88
C ALA A 37 -17.47 0.12 2.35
N LEU A 38 -18.66 0.02 2.96
CA LEU A 38 -19.72 -0.91 2.55
C LEU A 38 -20.14 -0.70 1.10
N THR A 39 -20.45 0.54 0.71
CA THR A 39 -20.83 0.86 -0.68
C THR A 39 -19.72 0.49 -1.68
N VAL A 40 -18.45 0.85 -1.37
CA VAL A 40 -17.33 0.60 -2.28
C VAL A 40 -17.02 -0.89 -2.42
N VAL A 41 -17.15 -1.68 -1.34
CA VAL A 41 -16.91 -3.13 -1.44
C VAL A 41 -18.03 -3.86 -2.15
N GLU A 42 -19.29 -3.41 -2.02
CA GLU A 42 -20.42 -3.97 -2.78
C GLU A 42 -20.19 -3.83 -4.29
N GLU A 43 -19.84 -2.61 -4.74
CA GLU A 43 -19.50 -2.35 -6.15
C GLU A 43 -18.29 -3.16 -6.60
N ALA A 44 -17.24 -3.24 -5.76
CA ALA A 44 -16.02 -3.98 -6.08
C ALA A 44 -16.24 -5.49 -6.18
N ASN A 45 -17.04 -6.07 -5.28
CA ASN A 45 -17.37 -7.49 -5.30
C ASN A 45 -18.15 -7.86 -6.58
N GLU A 46 -19.10 -7.01 -7.00
CA GLU A 46 -19.82 -7.22 -8.27
C GLU A 46 -18.89 -7.12 -9.49
N GLU A 47 -17.94 -6.15 -9.47
CA GLU A 47 -16.98 -5.97 -10.57
C GLU A 47 -16.04 -7.16 -10.76
N ILE A 48 -15.61 -7.81 -9.66
CA ILE A 48 -14.64 -8.91 -9.73
C ILE A 48 -15.26 -10.31 -9.63
N LYS A 49 -16.57 -10.42 -9.54
CA LYS A 49 -17.27 -11.71 -9.30
C LYS A 49 -16.93 -12.81 -10.31
N GLU A 50 -16.67 -12.45 -11.56
CA GLU A 50 -16.32 -13.42 -12.62
C GLU A 50 -14.98 -14.14 -12.36
N TYR A 51 -14.10 -13.59 -11.51
CA TYR A 51 -12.83 -14.20 -11.12
C TYR A 51 -12.93 -15.13 -9.91
N ASN A 52 -14.16 -15.36 -9.40
CA ASN A 52 -14.40 -16.21 -8.22
C ASN A 52 -13.56 -15.81 -6.99
N PRO A 53 -13.55 -14.51 -6.60
CA PRO A 53 -12.75 -14.01 -5.50
C PRO A 53 -13.30 -14.44 -4.14
N LYS A 54 -12.51 -14.28 -3.08
CA LYS A 54 -13.10 -14.10 -1.75
C LYS A 54 -13.80 -12.75 -1.67
N GLU A 55 -14.91 -12.72 -0.92
CA GLU A 55 -15.69 -11.49 -0.73
C GLU A 55 -14.90 -10.44 0.05
N LEU A 56 -14.84 -9.22 -0.49
CA LEU A 56 -14.32 -8.06 0.21
C LEU A 56 -15.30 -7.63 1.30
N VAL A 57 -14.78 -7.28 2.48
CA VAL A 57 -15.58 -6.81 3.62
C VAL A 57 -15.26 -5.33 3.87
N GLY A 58 -16.30 -4.48 4.00
CA GLY A 58 -16.16 -3.06 4.32
C GLY A 58 -16.31 -2.81 5.83
N MET A 59 -15.42 -1.98 6.41
CA MET A 59 -15.48 -1.59 7.84
C MET A 59 -14.99 -0.15 8.05
N ALA A 60 -15.21 0.40 9.24
CA ALA A 60 -14.44 1.56 9.70
C ALA A 60 -12.95 1.19 9.84
N ASN A 61 -12.04 2.17 9.70
CA ASN A 61 -10.59 1.91 9.77
C ASN A 61 -10.16 1.24 11.08
N GLU A 62 -10.77 1.61 12.20
CA GLU A 62 -10.46 1.05 13.52
C GLU A 62 -10.85 -0.42 13.59
N ASP A 63 -12.07 -0.75 13.15
CA ASP A 63 -12.58 -2.11 13.14
C ASP A 63 -11.81 -3.00 12.17
N ALA A 64 -11.46 -2.45 10.99
CA ALA A 64 -10.59 -3.12 10.03
C ALA A 64 -9.20 -3.41 10.63
N ALA A 65 -8.62 -2.44 11.35
CA ALA A 65 -7.34 -2.62 12.01
C ALA A 65 -7.41 -3.64 13.15
N ALA A 66 -8.51 -3.67 13.91
CA ALA A 66 -8.72 -4.63 14.99
C ALA A 66 -8.86 -6.07 14.47
N ALA A 67 -9.62 -6.26 13.38
CA ALA A 67 -9.96 -7.57 12.83
C ALA A 67 -8.86 -8.22 11.98
N ALA A 68 -7.89 -7.44 11.48
CA ALA A 68 -6.84 -7.90 10.57
C ALA A 68 -5.58 -8.39 11.29
N ASP A 69 -4.85 -9.31 10.66
CA ASP A 69 -3.54 -9.79 11.10
C ASP A 69 -2.41 -8.88 10.59
N VAL A 70 -2.55 -8.36 9.36
CA VAL A 70 -1.61 -7.46 8.69
C VAL A 70 -2.36 -6.24 8.16
N LEU A 71 -1.73 -5.08 8.21
CA LEU A 71 -2.29 -3.81 7.79
C LEU A 71 -1.55 -3.26 6.56
N ILE A 72 -2.30 -2.73 5.59
CA ILE A 72 -1.76 -1.96 4.46
C ILE A 72 -2.34 -0.55 4.55
N LEU A 73 -1.49 0.46 4.70
CA LEU A 73 -1.90 1.86 4.79
C LEU A 73 -1.84 2.51 3.41
N THR A 74 -2.98 2.96 2.90
CA THR A 74 -3.12 3.55 1.55
C THR A 74 -3.74 4.94 1.58
N VAL A 75 -3.43 5.73 2.61
CA VAL A 75 -3.95 7.09 2.76
C VAL A 75 -2.98 8.14 2.19
N PRO A 76 -3.47 9.30 1.74
CA PRO A 76 -2.60 10.43 1.42
C PRO A 76 -1.79 10.91 2.63
N LEU A 77 -0.63 11.52 2.38
CA LEU A 77 0.29 12.02 3.41
C LEU A 77 -0.40 12.91 4.47
N GLN A 78 -1.33 13.78 4.05
CA GLN A 78 -2.08 14.65 4.94
C GLN A 78 -2.92 13.89 5.97
N ALA A 79 -3.44 12.72 5.58
CA ALA A 79 -4.30 11.91 6.45
C ALA A 79 -3.51 10.90 7.30
N GLN A 80 -2.24 10.61 6.95
CA GLN A 80 -1.46 9.53 7.55
C GLN A 80 -1.40 9.63 9.09
N SER A 81 -0.97 10.79 9.62
CA SER A 81 -0.79 10.94 11.08
C SER A 81 -2.09 10.79 11.85
N ALA A 82 -3.20 11.35 11.35
CA ALA A 82 -4.51 11.23 11.99
C ALA A 82 -4.99 9.76 11.95
N THR A 83 -4.90 9.12 10.80
CA THR A 83 -5.32 7.71 10.61
C THR A 83 -4.51 6.77 11.50
N LEU A 84 -3.17 6.92 11.55
CA LEU A 84 -2.33 6.08 12.40
C LEU A 84 -2.65 6.24 13.89
N LYS A 85 -2.93 7.46 14.35
CA LYS A 85 -3.34 7.71 15.75
C LYS A 85 -4.67 7.02 16.07
N THR A 86 -5.63 7.03 15.14
CA THR A 86 -6.93 6.40 15.31
C THR A 86 -6.81 4.88 15.47
N ILE A 87 -5.96 4.22 14.66
CA ILE A 87 -5.82 2.76 14.69
C ILE A 87 -4.74 2.24 15.65
N LYS A 88 -3.99 3.12 16.32
CA LYS A 88 -2.76 2.77 17.09
C LYS A 88 -2.97 1.60 18.07
N GLU A 89 -4.06 1.62 18.84
CA GLU A 89 -4.36 0.59 19.85
C GLU A 89 -4.58 -0.80 19.22
N HIS A 90 -4.87 -0.87 17.93
CA HIS A 90 -5.13 -2.11 17.18
C HIS A 90 -3.93 -2.61 16.37
N THR A 91 -2.76 -1.95 16.47
CA THR A 91 -1.57 -2.29 15.67
C THR A 91 -0.58 -3.20 16.40
N LYS A 92 -0.75 -3.42 17.70
CA LYS A 92 0.20 -4.17 18.54
C LYS A 92 0.46 -5.59 18.00
N GLY A 93 1.75 -5.90 17.82
CA GLY A 93 2.22 -7.19 17.33
C GLY A 93 1.96 -7.44 15.84
N LYS A 94 1.47 -6.44 15.10
CA LYS A 94 1.16 -6.57 13.66
C LYS A 94 2.27 -6.02 12.78
N VAL A 95 2.17 -6.33 11.49
CA VAL A 95 2.95 -5.71 10.43
C VAL A 95 2.09 -4.64 9.75
N LEU A 96 2.68 -3.46 9.51
CA LEU A 96 2.09 -2.37 8.75
C LEU A 96 2.89 -2.13 7.48
N LEU A 97 2.30 -2.39 6.32
CA LEU A 97 2.83 -2.01 5.03
C LEU A 97 2.37 -0.58 4.71
N ASP A 98 3.30 0.37 4.62
CA ASP A 98 2.98 1.77 4.33
C ASP A 98 3.23 2.11 2.85
N ALA A 99 2.13 2.37 2.13
CA ALA A 99 2.15 2.79 0.73
C ALA A 99 2.06 4.32 0.56
N THR A 100 2.16 5.08 1.65
CA THR A 100 2.08 6.55 1.62
C THR A 100 3.30 7.13 0.90
N VAL A 101 3.06 8.12 0.03
CA VAL A 101 4.12 8.85 -0.69
C VAL A 101 4.02 10.35 -0.36
N PRO A 102 5.14 11.00 0.01
CA PRO A 102 5.18 12.43 0.25
C PRO A 102 5.29 13.20 -1.08
N LEU A 103 4.16 13.58 -1.65
CA LEU A 103 4.09 14.37 -2.87
C LEU A 103 3.88 15.87 -2.56
N GLU A 104 4.47 16.75 -3.36
CA GLU A 104 4.29 18.21 -3.23
C GLU A 104 2.84 18.68 -3.41
N THR A 105 1.95 17.83 -3.98
CA THR A 105 0.50 18.12 -4.02
C THR A 105 -0.08 18.40 -2.63
N THR A 106 0.54 17.90 -1.58
CA THR A 106 0.18 18.18 -0.18
C THR A 106 0.22 19.67 0.16
N ILE A 107 1.07 20.43 -0.53
CA ILE A 107 1.28 21.88 -0.34
C ILE A 107 0.95 22.68 -1.61
N GLY A 108 0.23 22.09 -2.58
CA GLY A 108 -0.16 22.73 -3.83
C GLY A 108 0.89 22.70 -4.93
N GLY A 109 1.99 21.96 -4.76
CA GLY A 109 3.01 21.76 -5.77
C GLY A 109 2.67 20.66 -6.79
N PRO A 110 3.57 20.42 -7.78
CA PRO A 110 3.38 19.41 -8.81
C PRO A 110 3.36 17.98 -8.24
N VAL A 111 2.52 17.11 -8.81
CA VAL A 111 2.42 15.69 -8.44
C VAL A 111 3.69 14.88 -8.75
N SER A 112 4.53 15.38 -9.65
CA SER A 112 5.80 14.75 -10.04
C SER A 112 6.98 15.14 -9.15
N ASN A 113 6.74 15.88 -8.06
CA ASN A 113 7.77 16.31 -7.14
C ASN A 113 7.62 15.64 -5.76
N VAL A 114 8.77 15.34 -5.15
CA VAL A 114 8.86 14.81 -3.78
C VAL A 114 8.74 15.94 -2.79
N LEU A 115 7.86 15.82 -1.82
CA LEU A 115 7.85 16.69 -0.66
C LEU A 115 8.86 16.17 0.39
N HIS A 116 9.86 16.95 0.70
CA HIS A 116 10.78 16.60 1.76
C HIS A 116 10.11 16.76 3.13
N ILE A 117 10.07 15.69 3.90
CA ILE A 117 9.44 15.65 5.23
C ILE A 117 10.44 15.16 6.29
N ASN A 118 10.19 15.50 7.54
CA ASN A 118 10.92 14.96 8.68
C ASN A 118 10.11 13.74 9.26
N PRO A 119 10.75 12.60 9.52
CA PRO A 119 12.19 12.31 9.61
C PRO A 119 12.90 11.90 8.32
N GLY A 120 12.31 11.97 7.16
CA GLY A 120 12.94 11.62 5.87
C GLY A 120 11.98 10.93 4.92
N SER A 121 11.09 10.09 5.44
CA SER A 121 10.11 9.35 4.66
C SER A 121 8.76 9.25 5.39
N ALA A 122 7.70 8.93 4.64
CA ALA A 122 6.37 8.67 5.20
C ALA A 122 6.39 7.42 6.08
N ALA A 123 7.10 6.37 5.68
CA ALA A 123 7.22 5.13 6.44
C ALA A 123 7.99 5.34 7.77
N GLU A 124 9.09 6.11 7.78
CA GLU A 124 9.77 6.48 9.03
C GLU A 124 8.86 7.32 9.94
N ARG A 125 8.07 8.23 9.36
CA ARG A 125 7.07 9.00 10.13
C ARG A 125 6.01 8.08 10.74
N ALA A 126 5.54 7.07 10.01
CA ALA A 126 4.61 6.08 10.53
C ALA A 126 5.23 5.30 11.70
N ALA A 127 6.46 4.81 11.55
CA ALA A 127 7.19 4.12 12.60
C ALA A 127 7.35 4.98 13.86
N ASN A 128 7.67 6.27 13.71
CA ASN A 128 7.78 7.19 14.85
C ASN A 128 6.44 7.43 15.56
N ILE A 129 5.32 7.53 14.82
CA ILE A 129 3.98 7.68 15.42
C ILE A 129 3.59 6.45 16.22
N LEU A 130 3.98 5.27 15.73
CA LEU A 130 3.61 3.97 16.30
C LEU A 130 4.70 3.36 17.19
N LYS A 131 5.77 4.07 17.51
CA LYS A 131 6.96 3.56 18.24
C LYS A 131 6.67 2.79 19.52
N ASP A 132 5.58 3.17 20.24
CA ASP A 132 5.19 2.55 21.50
C ASP A 132 4.15 1.42 21.32
N ALA A 133 3.77 1.08 20.08
CA ALA A 133 2.70 0.13 19.78
C ALA A 133 3.19 -1.27 19.39
N ASP A 134 4.51 -1.54 19.44
CA ASP A 134 5.11 -2.82 19.02
C ASP A 134 4.61 -3.29 17.64
N VAL A 135 4.60 -2.39 16.66
CA VAL A 135 4.27 -2.67 15.27
C VAL A 135 5.52 -2.65 14.40
N LYS A 136 5.60 -3.54 13.42
CA LYS A 136 6.71 -3.57 12.47
C LYS A 136 6.29 -2.87 11.18
N VAL A 137 6.96 -1.78 10.82
CA VAL A 137 6.64 -0.99 9.63
C VAL A 137 7.52 -1.41 8.46
N VAL A 138 6.91 -1.63 7.31
CA VAL A 138 7.57 -1.91 6.03
C VAL A 138 7.03 -0.91 5.00
N ALA A 139 7.91 -0.16 4.33
CA ALA A 139 7.51 0.60 3.14
C ALA A 139 7.26 -0.37 1.99
N ALA A 140 6.08 -0.29 1.34
CA ALA A 140 5.69 -1.22 0.27
C ALA A 140 4.58 -0.63 -0.60
N PHE A 141 4.46 -1.08 -1.84
CA PHE A 141 3.47 -0.62 -2.85
C PHE A 141 3.60 0.83 -3.30
N ASN A 142 4.56 1.59 -2.79
CA ASN A 142 4.73 3.01 -3.12
C ASN A 142 4.96 3.23 -4.62
N ASN A 143 5.71 2.36 -5.28
CA ASN A 143 6.05 2.48 -6.70
C ASN A 143 5.08 1.74 -7.65
N ILE A 144 3.98 1.18 -7.16
CA ILE A 144 3.01 0.46 -8.00
C ILE A 144 1.88 1.41 -8.42
N SER A 145 1.68 1.55 -9.73
CA SER A 145 0.64 2.40 -10.30
C SER A 145 -0.77 1.88 -9.99
N ASN A 146 -1.67 2.78 -9.56
CA ASN A 146 -3.08 2.47 -9.39
C ASN A 146 -3.76 2.02 -10.69
N SER A 147 -3.30 2.52 -11.84
CA SER A 147 -3.78 2.06 -13.16
C SER A 147 -3.41 0.61 -13.44
N HIS A 148 -2.20 0.18 -13.05
CA HIS A 148 -1.84 -1.23 -13.10
C HIS A 148 -2.70 -2.08 -12.16
N LEU A 149 -2.92 -1.62 -10.94
CA LEU A 149 -3.75 -2.35 -9.97
C LEU A 149 -5.19 -2.51 -10.45
N ALA A 150 -5.75 -1.47 -11.10
CA ALA A 150 -7.11 -1.48 -11.63
C ALA A 150 -7.27 -2.31 -12.92
N ASN A 151 -6.19 -2.57 -13.67
CA ASN A 151 -6.22 -3.29 -14.96
C ASN A 151 -6.27 -4.81 -14.76
N ILE A 152 -7.31 -5.30 -14.12
CA ILE A 152 -7.59 -6.73 -13.92
C ILE A 152 -8.18 -7.31 -15.22
N PRO A 153 -7.78 -8.53 -15.65
CA PRO A 153 -6.95 -9.51 -14.94
C PRO A 153 -5.45 -9.49 -15.29
N ASN A 154 -5.00 -8.50 -16.02
CA ASN A 154 -3.64 -8.47 -16.53
C ASN A 154 -2.59 -8.48 -15.40
N PRO A 155 -1.51 -9.27 -15.52
CA PRO A 155 -0.42 -9.27 -14.55
C PRO A 155 0.28 -7.90 -14.53
N ILE A 156 0.88 -7.56 -13.39
CA ILE A 156 1.65 -6.32 -13.21
C ILE A 156 3.13 -6.64 -13.29
N GLU A 157 3.73 -6.49 -14.44
CA GLU A 157 5.15 -6.80 -14.67
C GLU A 157 6.07 -5.71 -14.10
N CYS A 158 6.06 -5.55 -12.78
CA CYS A 158 6.87 -4.57 -12.05
C CYS A 158 7.51 -5.21 -10.83
N ASP A 159 8.64 -4.62 -10.40
CA ASP A 159 9.20 -4.90 -9.09
C ASP A 159 8.58 -3.95 -8.06
N CYS A 160 8.11 -4.50 -6.96
CA CYS A 160 7.65 -3.74 -5.81
C CYS A 160 8.81 -3.67 -4.80
N LEU A 161 9.42 -2.50 -4.67
CA LEU A 161 10.49 -2.33 -3.71
C LEU A 161 9.93 -2.29 -2.30
N ILE A 162 10.60 -2.97 -1.37
CA ILE A 162 10.28 -2.95 0.04
C ILE A 162 11.51 -2.62 0.90
N CYS A 163 11.28 -2.01 2.05
CA CYS A 163 12.30 -1.87 3.08
C CYS A 163 11.66 -1.81 4.48
N GLY A 164 12.42 -2.29 5.48
CA GLY A 164 11.97 -2.35 6.86
C GLY A 164 13.07 -2.92 7.76
N ASP A 165 12.96 -2.70 9.05
CA ASP A 165 14.00 -3.12 10.01
C ASP A 165 13.81 -4.56 10.54
N ASP A 166 12.63 -5.16 10.34
CA ASP A 166 12.32 -6.52 10.79
C ASP A 166 12.26 -7.47 9.60
N GLY A 167 13.09 -8.52 9.62
CA GLY A 167 13.19 -9.49 8.52
C GLY A 167 11.90 -10.26 8.29
N LYS A 168 11.22 -10.70 9.36
CA LYS A 168 9.95 -11.44 9.25
C LYS A 168 8.83 -10.56 8.71
N ALA A 169 8.81 -9.30 9.08
CA ALA A 169 7.82 -8.36 8.54
C ALA A 169 8.04 -8.15 7.03
N LYS A 170 9.27 -8.11 6.55
CA LYS A 170 9.58 -8.03 5.12
C LYS A 170 9.22 -9.32 4.38
N GLU A 171 9.43 -10.50 4.96
CA GLU A 171 8.96 -11.78 4.41
C GLU A 171 7.43 -11.78 4.24
N ILE A 172 6.67 -11.36 5.26
CA ILE A 172 5.21 -11.23 5.20
C ILE A 172 4.81 -10.23 4.09
N ALA A 173 5.51 -9.10 3.96
CA ALA A 173 5.25 -8.14 2.91
C ALA A 173 5.48 -8.74 1.51
N SER A 174 6.59 -9.48 1.32
CA SER A 174 6.90 -10.17 0.07
C SER A 174 5.83 -11.19 -0.30
N ASP A 175 5.43 -12.02 0.66
CA ASP A 175 4.37 -13.03 0.46
C ASP A 175 3.05 -12.40 0.01
N ILE A 176 2.68 -11.24 0.56
CA ILE A 176 1.46 -10.53 0.17
C ILE A 176 1.60 -9.92 -1.23
N ILE A 177 2.73 -9.28 -1.53
CA ILE A 177 2.97 -8.62 -2.82
C ILE A 177 2.96 -9.64 -3.96
N GLU A 178 3.62 -10.78 -3.79
CA GLU A 178 3.79 -11.80 -4.82
C GLU A 178 2.53 -12.64 -5.08
N LYS A 179 1.48 -12.50 -4.26
CA LYS A 179 0.14 -12.99 -4.59
C LYS A 179 -0.51 -12.22 -5.74
N ILE A 180 -0.04 -11.01 -6.02
CA ILE A 180 -0.51 -10.22 -7.17
C ILE A 180 0.30 -10.64 -8.39
N PRO A 181 -0.34 -11.26 -9.41
CA PRO A 181 0.38 -11.80 -10.57
C PRO A 181 1.29 -10.77 -11.25
N GLY A 182 2.56 -11.15 -11.46
CA GLY A 182 3.57 -10.36 -12.15
C GLY A 182 4.37 -9.39 -11.25
N LEU A 183 3.92 -9.13 -10.01
CA LEU A 183 4.73 -8.40 -9.03
C LEU A 183 5.83 -9.29 -8.46
N LYS A 184 7.01 -8.71 -8.28
CA LYS A 184 8.12 -9.30 -7.52
C LYS A 184 8.49 -8.33 -6.40
N ALA A 185 8.56 -8.81 -5.17
CA ALA A 185 9.04 -8.02 -4.04
C ALA A 185 10.56 -8.01 -4.00
N ILE A 186 11.16 -6.81 -3.88
CA ILE A 186 12.61 -6.64 -3.79
C ILE A 186 12.95 -5.89 -2.51
N ASP A 187 13.59 -6.58 -1.58
CA ASP A 187 14.07 -5.99 -0.34
C ASP A 187 15.33 -5.15 -0.59
N ILE A 188 15.25 -3.85 -0.33
CA ILE A 188 16.38 -2.92 -0.47
C ILE A 188 17.06 -2.57 0.88
N GLY A 189 16.66 -3.23 1.98
CA GLY A 189 17.30 -3.12 3.29
C GLY A 189 16.47 -2.42 4.36
N PRO A 190 17.10 -1.65 5.26
CA PRO A 190 16.43 -1.07 6.43
C PRO A 190 15.49 0.08 6.08
N LEU A 191 14.57 0.40 7.03
CA LEU A 191 13.48 1.37 6.84
C LEU A 191 13.94 2.78 6.46
N ASN A 192 15.15 3.18 6.87
CA ASN A 192 15.72 4.48 6.50
C ASN A 192 15.94 4.66 4.99
N LYS A 193 15.83 3.59 4.19
CA LYS A 193 15.84 3.65 2.72
C LYS A 193 14.47 3.96 2.09
N ALA A 194 13.42 4.06 2.90
CA ALA A 194 12.05 4.28 2.39
C ALA A 194 11.95 5.55 1.52
N HIS A 195 12.70 6.61 1.83
CA HIS A 195 12.74 7.82 1.01
C HIS A 195 13.15 7.57 -0.45
N LEU A 196 13.97 6.54 -0.72
CA LEU A 196 14.35 6.15 -2.09
C LEU A 196 13.16 5.53 -2.83
N ILE A 197 12.44 4.60 -2.17
CA ILE A 197 11.24 3.96 -2.73
C ILE A 197 10.16 5.01 -3.00
N GLU A 198 9.87 5.85 -2.03
CA GLU A 198 8.87 6.90 -2.12
C GLU A 198 9.18 7.91 -3.23
N SER A 199 10.46 8.16 -3.53
CA SER A 199 10.90 9.05 -4.60
C SER A 199 10.71 8.48 -6.02
N ILE A 200 10.57 7.17 -6.17
CA ILE A 200 10.30 6.54 -7.48
C ILE A 200 8.90 6.90 -7.98
N THR A 201 7.93 7.04 -7.08
CA THR A 201 6.54 7.37 -7.45
C THR A 201 6.42 8.67 -8.24
N PRO A 202 6.89 9.82 -7.76
CA PRO A 202 6.83 11.07 -8.53
C PRO A 202 7.67 11.01 -9.81
N LEU A 203 8.78 10.27 -9.83
CA LEU A 203 9.54 10.02 -11.05
C LEU A 203 8.67 9.32 -12.10
N LEU A 204 8.00 8.21 -11.73
CA LEU A 204 7.14 7.47 -12.66
C LEU A 204 5.92 8.29 -13.08
N ILE A 205 5.33 9.10 -12.19
CA ILE A 205 4.25 10.02 -12.53
C ILE A 205 4.74 11.04 -13.57
N GLY A 206 5.91 11.65 -13.36
CA GLY A 206 6.51 12.60 -14.30
C GLY A 206 6.76 11.97 -15.67
N MET A 207 7.26 10.74 -15.72
CA MET A 207 7.43 9.98 -16.97
C MET A 207 6.08 9.68 -17.64
N ASN A 208 5.08 9.24 -16.89
CA ASN A 208 3.74 8.98 -17.41
C ASN A 208 3.13 10.24 -18.04
N ILE A 209 3.26 11.40 -17.39
CA ILE A 209 2.81 12.69 -17.95
C ILE A 209 3.55 13.00 -19.24
N LYS A 210 4.89 12.92 -19.23
CA LYS A 210 5.74 13.26 -20.38
C LYS A 210 5.44 12.39 -21.59
N PHE A 211 5.25 11.09 -21.38
CA PHE A 211 5.06 10.10 -22.46
C PHE A 211 3.59 9.74 -22.70
N LYS A 212 2.63 10.43 -22.05
CA LYS A 212 1.18 10.18 -22.15
C LYS A 212 0.81 8.72 -21.88
N SER A 213 1.44 8.13 -20.86
CA SER A 213 1.21 6.78 -20.37
C SER A 213 0.51 6.82 -19.01
N HIS A 214 -0.03 5.67 -18.57
CA HIS A 214 -0.58 5.46 -17.22
C HIS A 214 0.05 4.24 -16.54
N TYR A 215 0.90 3.51 -17.26
CA TYR A 215 1.42 2.20 -16.87
C TYR A 215 2.93 2.18 -16.68
N GLY A 216 3.55 3.35 -16.37
CA GLY A 216 4.96 3.39 -16.03
C GLY A 216 5.23 2.53 -14.80
N GLY A 217 6.14 1.57 -14.94
CA GLY A 217 6.57 0.66 -13.89
C GLY A 217 8.08 0.69 -13.74
N PHE A 218 8.58 -0.08 -12.79
CA PHE A 218 9.99 -0.20 -12.45
C PHE A 218 10.38 -1.68 -12.40
N ARG A 219 11.54 -2.02 -12.96
CA ARG A 219 12.10 -3.37 -12.88
C ARG A 219 13.62 -3.31 -12.76
N ILE A 220 14.19 -4.06 -11.80
CA ILE A 220 15.63 -4.21 -11.62
C ILE A 220 16.12 -5.32 -12.53
N THR A 221 17.21 -5.08 -13.24
CA THR A 221 17.85 -6.06 -14.13
C THR A 221 19.30 -6.24 -13.76
N GLY A 222 19.86 -7.42 -14.07
CA GLY A 222 21.27 -7.71 -13.87
C GLY A 222 21.69 -8.07 -12.43
N ILE A 223 20.70 -8.28 -11.53
CA ILE A 223 20.93 -8.79 -10.17
C ILE A 223 20.16 -10.10 -10.04
N ASP A 224 20.81 -11.12 -9.50
CA ASP A 224 20.17 -12.35 -9.06
C ASP A 224 19.70 -12.17 -7.61
N PHE A 225 18.42 -12.41 -7.37
CA PHE A 225 17.79 -12.24 -6.05
C PHE A 225 17.48 -13.60 -5.39
N GLU A 226 18.27 -14.65 -5.72
CA GLU A 226 18.20 -15.96 -5.04
C GLU A 226 18.71 -15.90 -3.60
#